data_efdff401bea5d234548a15b3c8ac80e4
#
_entry.id   efdff401bea5d234548a15b3c8ac80e4
#
_cell.length_a   1.000
_cell.length_b   1.000
_cell.length_c   1.000
_cell.angle_alpha   90.00
_cell.angle_beta   90.00
_cell.angle_gamma   90.00
#
_symmetry.space_group_name_H-M   'P 1'
#
loop_
_entity.id
_entity.type
_entity.pdbx_description
1 polymer ?
#
loop_
_entity_poly.entity_id
_entity_poly.type
_entity_poly.pdbx_seq_one_letter_code
_entity_poly.pdbx_strand_id
1 'polypeptide(L)'
;MAKKIVTDLSVKGKKVLVRVDFNVPLKDGVITDDNRIVQALPTIQYLIDNHAKVILFSHLGKVKSEEDKARLSLRPVAERLSELLKKDVTFVPETRGEALETAINGLAEGDVLLFENTRFEDLDGKKESKNDPELGKYWASLGELFVNDAFGTAHRSHASNVGIASQLETAAGFLMEKEIKFIGGAVDTPERPFVAILGGAKVSDKIGVIESLLDKADKVLIGGGMAYTFFKAMGREVGLSLLEVDRVELAKQLMEKAGDKLVLPIDNVVAKEFSNDAVATIVPSDQIPADQEGLDVGPKTVELFASYLKDAKTVVWNGPMGVFELPNFAKGTIGVCEVIASLENATTIIGGGDSAAAAISLGYADKFTHISTGGGASLEYLEGKELPGVASISDK
;
A
#
# COMPACT_ATOMS: atom_id res chain seq x y z
N MET A 1 -19.80 3.91 10.60
CA MET A 1 -20.14 2.80 11.53
C MET A 1 -18.94 1.87 11.64
N ALA A 2 -18.78 1.17 12.77
CA ALA A 2 -17.68 0.22 12.93
C ALA A 2 -17.91 -1.00 12.03
N LYS A 3 -16.86 -1.42 11.32
CA LYS A 3 -16.93 -2.57 10.42
C LYS A 3 -16.72 -3.89 11.17
N LYS A 4 -17.38 -4.96 10.74
CA LYS A 4 -17.14 -6.31 11.27
C LYS A 4 -15.71 -6.75 10.99
N ILE A 5 -15.13 -7.46 11.94
CA ILE A 5 -13.83 -8.12 11.82
C ILE A 5 -14.01 -9.64 11.88
N VAL A 6 -13.02 -10.40 11.47
CA VAL A 6 -13.14 -11.87 11.37
C VAL A 6 -13.56 -12.53 12.67
N THR A 7 -13.21 -11.96 13.83
CA THR A 7 -13.61 -12.45 15.15
C THR A 7 -15.08 -12.21 15.49
N ASP A 8 -15.78 -11.38 14.72
CA ASP A 8 -17.23 -11.14 14.88
C ASP A 8 -18.07 -12.21 14.17
N LEU A 9 -17.45 -13.09 13.37
CA LEU A 9 -18.13 -14.12 12.60
C LEU A 9 -18.18 -15.47 13.32
N SER A 10 -19.29 -16.19 13.19
CA SER A 10 -19.43 -17.58 13.62
C SER A 10 -18.96 -18.52 12.51
N VAL A 11 -17.68 -18.85 12.48
CA VAL A 11 -17.03 -19.53 11.34
C VAL A 11 -16.97 -21.06 11.44
N LYS A 12 -17.21 -21.65 12.62
CA LYS A 12 -17.09 -23.10 12.85
C LYS A 12 -17.96 -23.92 11.90
N GLY A 13 -17.34 -24.84 11.19
CA GLY A 13 -18.00 -25.75 10.23
C GLY A 13 -18.46 -25.07 8.94
N LYS A 14 -18.28 -23.76 8.80
CA LYS A 14 -18.74 -23.00 7.63
C LYS A 14 -17.70 -22.89 6.56
N LYS A 15 -18.15 -22.81 5.31
CA LYS A 15 -17.35 -22.47 4.15
C LYS A 15 -17.10 -20.96 4.16
N VAL A 16 -15.88 -20.55 4.47
CA VAL A 16 -15.49 -19.14 4.53
C VAL A 16 -14.64 -18.78 3.31
N LEU A 17 -15.18 -17.92 2.47
CA LEU A 17 -14.43 -17.31 1.36
C LEU A 17 -13.49 -16.24 1.91
N VAL A 18 -12.23 -16.28 1.51
CA VAL A 18 -11.22 -15.32 1.98
C VAL A 18 -10.49 -14.71 0.79
N ARG A 19 -10.71 -13.41 0.56
CA ARG A 19 -9.95 -12.66 -0.41
C ARG A 19 -8.63 -12.23 0.21
N VAL A 20 -7.55 -12.85 -0.24
CA VAL A 20 -6.17 -12.52 0.16
C VAL A 20 -5.46 -11.76 -0.94
N ASP A 21 -4.37 -11.11 -0.64
CA ASP A 21 -3.49 -10.47 -1.62
C ASP A 21 -2.20 -11.29 -1.77
N PHE A 22 -2.24 -12.26 -2.67
CA PHE A 22 -1.12 -13.11 -3.03
C PHE A 22 -0.45 -12.67 -4.33
N ASN A 23 -0.57 -11.39 -4.67
CA ASN A 23 0.10 -10.79 -5.82
C ASN A 23 1.60 -10.61 -5.52
N VAL A 24 2.30 -11.72 -5.41
CA VAL A 24 3.74 -11.79 -5.11
C VAL A 24 4.58 -11.59 -6.37
N PRO A 25 5.81 -11.08 -6.27
CA PRO A 25 6.72 -11.03 -7.40
C PRO A 25 7.24 -12.42 -7.72
N LEU A 26 7.17 -12.77 -9.01
CA LEU A 26 7.69 -14.02 -9.57
C LEU A 26 8.82 -13.74 -10.56
N LYS A 27 9.88 -14.53 -10.47
CA LYS A 27 10.95 -14.60 -11.48
C LYS A 27 11.11 -16.05 -11.91
N ASP A 28 10.88 -16.32 -13.18
CA ASP A 28 10.97 -17.69 -13.76
C ASP A 28 10.15 -18.74 -12.97
N GLY A 29 8.94 -18.35 -12.53
CA GLY A 29 8.06 -19.21 -11.75
C GLY A 29 8.41 -19.35 -10.28
N VAL A 30 9.45 -18.66 -9.80
CA VAL A 30 9.91 -18.68 -8.41
C VAL A 30 9.48 -17.39 -7.70
N ILE A 31 8.91 -17.53 -6.50
CA ILE A 31 8.54 -16.40 -5.65
C ILE A 31 9.83 -15.77 -5.11
N THR A 32 10.04 -14.48 -5.40
CA THR A 32 11.22 -13.73 -4.95
C THR A 32 11.01 -12.99 -3.63
N ASP A 33 9.75 -12.76 -3.26
CA ASP A 33 9.34 -12.17 -1.99
C ASP A 33 7.97 -12.74 -1.59
N ASP A 34 7.90 -13.40 -0.44
CA ASP A 34 6.68 -14.04 0.07
C ASP A 34 5.97 -13.22 1.15
N ASN A 35 6.39 -11.97 1.38
CA ASN A 35 5.86 -11.14 2.48
C ASN A 35 4.33 -11.04 2.46
N ARG A 36 3.70 -10.93 1.30
CA ARG A 36 2.24 -10.87 1.17
C ARG A 36 1.55 -12.15 1.65
N ILE A 37 2.18 -13.31 1.43
CA ILE A 37 1.67 -14.59 1.94
C ILE A 37 1.81 -14.62 3.45
N VAL A 38 2.97 -14.23 3.97
CA VAL A 38 3.24 -14.17 5.42
C VAL A 38 2.25 -13.26 6.13
N GLN A 39 1.94 -12.10 5.57
CA GLN A 39 0.99 -11.15 6.15
C GLN A 39 -0.46 -11.68 6.21
N ALA A 40 -0.83 -12.63 5.37
CA ALA A 40 -2.15 -13.27 5.38
C ALA A 40 -2.27 -14.42 6.40
N LEU A 41 -1.16 -14.94 6.91
CA LEU A 41 -1.14 -16.10 7.81
C LEU A 41 -1.99 -15.92 9.07
N PRO A 42 -1.97 -14.78 9.78
CA PRO A 42 -2.78 -14.61 10.99
C PRO A 42 -4.27 -14.84 10.76
N THR A 43 -4.84 -14.33 9.69
CA THR A 43 -6.25 -14.53 9.33
C THR A 43 -6.52 -15.98 8.96
N ILE A 44 -5.67 -16.58 8.14
CA ILE A 44 -5.83 -17.99 7.72
C ILE A 44 -5.72 -18.92 8.94
N GLN A 45 -4.72 -18.73 9.78
CA GLN A 45 -4.53 -19.55 10.98
C GLN A 45 -5.69 -19.41 11.97
N TYR A 46 -6.20 -18.21 12.16
CA TYR A 46 -7.39 -17.98 13.00
C TYR A 46 -8.59 -18.80 12.50
N LEU A 47 -8.83 -18.80 11.20
CA LEU A 47 -9.94 -19.56 10.59
C LEU A 47 -9.74 -21.08 10.75
N ILE A 48 -8.51 -21.56 10.54
CA ILE A 48 -8.16 -22.97 10.77
C ILE A 48 -8.42 -23.37 12.23
N ASP A 49 -7.90 -22.58 13.18
CA ASP A 49 -8.01 -22.84 14.63
C ASP A 49 -9.46 -22.78 15.12
N ASN A 50 -10.32 -22.03 14.43
CA ASN A 50 -11.74 -21.95 14.70
C ASN A 50 -12.60 -22.89 13.83
N HIS A 51 -11.98 -23.92 13.24
CA HIS A 51 -12.65 -25.00 12.53
C HIS A 51 -13.48 -24.55 11.32
N ALA A 52 -13.09 -23.49 10.65
CA ALA A 52 -13.68 -23.08 9.37
C ALA A 52 -13.19 -23.99 8.22
N LYS A 53 -13.95 -24.05 7.15
CA LYS A 53 -13.52 -24.58 5.86
C LYS A 53 -13.05 -23.39 5.03
N VAL A 54 -11.74 -23.27 4.82
CA VAL A 54 -11.10 -22.04 4.32
C VAL A 54 -10.93 -22.11 2.82
N ILE A 55 -11.52 -21.17 2.09
CA ILE A 55 -11.45 -21.07 0.64
C ILE A 55 -10.79 -19.75 0.28
N LEU A 56 -9.51 -19.83 -0.14
CA LEU A 56 -8.69 -18.68 -0.49
C LEU A 56 -8.73 -18.39 -1.98
N PHE A 57 -8.63 -17.13 -2.32
CA PHE A 57 -8.48 -16.68 -3.70
C PHE A 57 -7.79 -15.31 -3.77
N SER A 58 -7.12 -15.08 -4.88
CA SER A 58 -6.36 -13.87 -5.14
C SER A 58 -6.15 -13.65 -6.63
N HIS A 59 -5.83 -12.43 -7.00
CA HIS A 59 -5.23 -12.13 -8.28
C HIS A 59 -3.70 -12.31 -8.20
N LEU A 60 -3.07 -12.47 -9.36
CA LEU A 60 -1.63 -12.48 -9.55
C LEU A 60 -1.29 -11.82 -10.88
N GLY A 61 -0.54 -10.73 -10.84
CA GLY A 61 -0.12 -9.99 -12.03
C GLY A 61 -1.27 -9.41 -12.85
N LYS A 62 -1.00 -9.16 -14.12
CA LYS A 62 -1.97 -8.73 -15.13
C LYS A 62 -2.08 -9.78 -16.22
N VAL A 63 -3.22 -10.42 -16.34
CA VAL A 63 -3.51 -11.43 -17.35
C VAL A 63 -4.09 -10.74 -18.59
N LYS A 64 -3.39 -10.86 -19.72
CA LYS A 64 -3.75 -10.20 -20.97
C LYS A 64 -4.01 -11.20 -22.11
N SER A 65 -3.49 -12.42 -21.99
CA SER A 65 -3.59 -13.47 -22.99
C SER A 65 -3.65 -14.85 -22.33
N GLU A 66 -4.01 -15.89 -23.11
CA GLU A 66 -4.02 -17.28 -22.63
C GLU A 66 -2.64 -17.77 -22.21
N GLU A 67 -1.57 -17.29 -22.87
CA GLU A 67 -0.19 -17.63 -22.53
C GLU A 67 0.20 -17.16 -21.13
N ASP A 68 -0.40 -16.07 -20.66
CA ASP A 68 -0.15 -15.55 -19.32
C ASP A 68 -0.59 -16.50 -18.20
N LYS A 69 -1.57 -17.39 -18.46
CA LYS A 69 -2.06 -18.34 -17.47
C LYS A 69 -0.97 -19.25 -16.92
N ALA A 70 -0.08 -19.73 -17.79
CA ALA A 70 1.03 -20.58 -17.36
C ALA A 70 2.01 -19.85 -16.43
N ARG A 71 2.28 -18.56 -16.71
CA ARG A 71 3.20 -17.72 -15.96
C ARG A 71 2.62 -17.18 -14.66
N LEU A 72 1.31 -16.97 -14.63
CA LEU A 72 0.58 -16.29 -13.57
C LEU A 72 -0.37 -17.22 -12.81
N SER A 73 -0.08 -18.52 -12.81
CA SER A 73 -0.78 -19.49 -11.97
C SER A 73 -0.42 -19.28 -10.50
N LEU A 74 -1.40 -19.46 -9.62
CA LEU A 74 -1.21 -19.43 -8.17
C LEU A 74 -0.64 -20.74 -7.59
N ARG A 75 -0.33 -21.75 -8.40
CA ARG A 75 0.23 -23.02 -7.92
C ARG A 75 1.48 -22.83 -7.05
N PRO A 76 2.50 -22.05 -7.43
CA PRO A 76 3.66 -21.82 -6.58
C PRO A 76 3.30 -21.16 -5.24
N VAL A 77 2.28 -20.32 -5.23
CA VAL A 77 1.77 -19.68 -4.02
C VAL A 77 1.12 -20.70 -3.09
N ALA A 78 0.32 -21.64 -3.63
CA ALA A 78 -0.28 -22.73 -2.85
C ALA A 78 0.79 -23.61 -2.20
N GLU A 79 1.84 -23.95 -2.92
CA GLU A 79 2.98 -24.73 -2.41
C GLU A 79 3.68 -23.99 -1.27
N ARG A 80 3.99 -22.69 -1.48
CA ARG A 80 4.63 -21.88 -0.45
C ARG A 80 3.76 -21.68 0.78
N LEU A 81 2.47 -21.47 0.60
CA LEU A 81 1.51 -21.36 1.69
C LEU A 81 1.44 -22.66 2.52
N SER A 82 1.44 -23.81 1.86
CA SER A 82 1.46 -25.13 2.51
C SER A 82 2.70 -25.29 3.41
N GLU A 83 3.87 -24.89 2.91
CA GLU A 83 5.11 -24.89 3.71
C GLU A 83 5.00 -24.00 4.96
N LEU A 84 4.49 -22.77 4.78
CA LEU A 84 4.38 -21.80 5.88
C LEU A 84 3.35 -22.22 6.93
N LEU A 85 2.22 -22.78 6.50
CA LEU A 85 1.18 -23.31 7.40
C LEU A 85 1.55 -24.66 8.03
N LYS A 86 2.54 -25.36 7.48
CA LYS A 86 2.87 -26.77 7.81
C LYS A 86 1.65 -27.67 7.72
N LYS A 87 0.84 -27.42 6.72
CA LYS A 87 -0.44 -28.09 6.46
C LYS A 87 -0.70 -28.13 4.96
N ASP A 88 -1.30 -29.20 4.49
CA ASP A 88 -1.67 -29.32 3.08
C ASP A 88 -2.67 -28.25 2.68
N VAL A 89 -2.40 -27.58 1.56
CA VAL A 89 -3.29 -26.66 0.89
C VAL A 89 -3.72 -27.30 -0.42
N THR A 90 -5.01 -27.53 -0.57
CA THR A 90 -5.57 -28.05 -1.82
C THR A 90 -5.55 -26.94 -2.87
N PHE A 91 -4.86 -27.14 -3.98
CA PHE A 91 -4.88 -26.22 -5.10
C PHE A 91 -5.81 -26.71 -6.20
N VAL A 92 -6.76 -25.87 -6.63
CA VAL A 92 -7.65 -26.17 -7.75
C VAL A 92 -7.27 -25.25 -8.93
N PRO A 93 -6.84 -25.82 -10.07
CA PRO A 93 -6.34 -25.03 -11.21
C PRO A 93 -7.46 -24.43 -12.08
N GLU A 94 -8.58 -24.07 -11.47
CA GLU A 94 -9.76 -23.50 -12.11
C GLU A 94 -10.33 -22.38 -11.26
N THR A 95 -11.00 -21.43 -11.91
CA THR A 95 -11.69 -20.32 -11.26
C THR A 95 -13.19 -20.57 -11.11
N ARG A 96 -13.73 -21.53 -11.84
CA ARG A 96 -15.14 -21.96 -11.87
C ARG A 96 -15.27 -23.41 -12.27
N GLY A 97 -16.40 -23.98 -11.98
CA GLY A 97 -16.81 -25.25 -12.53
C GLY A 97 -16.85 -26.41 -11.55
N GLU A 98 -17.19 -27.60 -12.06
CA GLU A 98 -17.48 -28.79 -11.27
C GLU A 98 -16.29 -29.24 -10.39
N ALA A 99 -15.06 -29.14 -10.91
CA ALA A 99 -13.87 -29.52 -10.15
C ALA A 99 -13.68 -28.66 -8.92
N LEU A 100 -13.87 -27.34 -9.05
CA LEU A 100 -13.80 -26.40 -7.92
C LEU A 100 -14.93 -26.68 -6.91
N GLU A 101 -16.15 -26.84 -7.37
CA GLU A 101 -17.32 -27.09 -6.52
C GLU A 101 -17.18 -28.41 -5.76
N THR A 102 -16.72 -29.46 -6.42
CA THR A 102 -16.49 -30.78 -5.81
C THR A 102 -15.40 -30.70 -4.74
N ALA A 103 -14.28 -30.01 -5.04
CA ALA A 103 -13.20 -29.84 -4.07
C ALA A 103 -13.65 -29.05 -2.83
N ILE A 104 -14.42 -27.99 -3.02
CA ILE A 104 -14.98 -27.18 -1.91
C ILE A 104 -15.95 -28.01 -1.07
N ASN A 105 -16.83 -28.79 -1.69
CA ASN A 105 -17.80 -29.62 -0.99
C ASN A 105 -17.13 -30.76 -0.19
N GLY A 106 -15.93 -31.17 -0.59
CA GLY A 106 -15.13 -32.19 0.09
C GLY A 106 -14.31 -31.68 1.27
N LEU A 107 -14.26 -30.36 1.55
CA LEU A 107 -13.48 -29.81 2.65
C LEU A 107 -14.00 -30.26 4.01
N ALA A 108 -13.09 -30.68 4.88
CA ALA A 108 -13.32 -30.85 6.30
C ALA A 108 -13.06 -29.55 7.07
N GLU A 109 -13.49 -29.51 8.33
CA GLU A 109 -13.17 -28.41 9.24
C GLU A 109 -11.65 -28.24 9.38
N GLY A 110 -11.17 -27.03 9.23
CA GLY A 110 -9.75 -26.69 9.28
C GLY A 110 -8.99 -26.91 7.98
N ASP A 111 -9.61 -27.45 6.94
CA ASP A 111 -8.98 -27.58 5.64
C ASP A 111 -8.87 -26.23 4.92
N VAL A 112 -7.84 -26.12 4.08
CA VAL A 112 -7.53 -24.93 3.29
C VAL A 112 -7.46 -25.28 1.82
N LEU A 113 -8.18 -24.52 1.00
CA LEU A 113 -8.18 -24.61 -0.45
C LEU A 113 -7.83 -23.26 -1.04
N LEU A 114 -6.99 -23.23 -2.08
CA LEU A 114 -6.71 -22.06 -2.92
C LEU A 114 -7.12 -22.40 -4.35
N PHE A 115 -7.95 -21.58 -4.96
CA PHE A 115 -8.25 -21.74 -6.37
C PHE A 115 -7.46 -20.76 -7.25
N GLU A 116 -7.54 -20.92 -8.56
CA GLU A 116 -6.69 -20.26 -9.53
C GLU A 116 -6.94 -18.75 -9.59
N ASN A 117 -5.96 -18.03 -10.16
CA ASN A 117 -5.88 -16.59 -10.32
C ASN A 117 -7.21 -15.98 -10.82
N THR A 118 -7.83 -15.14 -10.01
CA THR A 118 -9.13 -14.53 -10.31
C THR A 118 -9.12 -13.74 -11.61
N ARG A 119 -7.97 -13.18 -12.01
CA ARG A 119 -7.82 -12.43 -13.28
C ARG A 119 -7.80 -13.31 -14.54
N PHE A 120 -7.82 -14.62 -14.42
CA PHE A 120 -8.10 -15.47 -15.59
C PHE A 120 -9.48 -15.17 -16.16
N GLU A 121 -10.41 -14.71 -15.33
CA GLU A 121 -11.74 -14.26 -15.75
C GLU A 121 -11.72 -12.91 -16.51
N ASP A 122 -10.60 -12.20 -16.53
CA ASP A 122 -10.45 -10.96 -17.28
C ASP A 122 -10.22 -11.17 -18.79
N LEU A 123 -9.89 -12.37 -19.22
CA LEU A 123 -9.73 -12.70 -20.63
C LEU A 123 -11.06 -12.65 -21.39
N ASP A 124 -12.17 -12.90 -20.70
CA ASP A 124 -13.52 -12.78 -21.26
C ASP A 124 -14.22 -11.53 -20.68
N GLY A 125 -14.10 -10.41 -21.37
CA GLY A 125 -14.81 -9.18 -21.05
C GLY A 125 -14.36 -8.46 -19.77
N LYS A 126 -13.23 -8.85 -19.16
CA LYS A 126 -12.71 -8.32 -17.89
C LYS A 126 -13.70 -8.50 -16.72
N LYS A 127 -14.28 -9.67 -16.62
CA LYS A 127 -15.34 -9.95 -15.64
C LYS A 127 -14.92 -9.71 -14.20
N GLU A 128 -13.70 -10.11 -13.82
CA GLU A 128 -13.16 -9.82 -12.48
C GLU A 128 -12.99 -8.33 -12.27
N SER A 129 -12.22 -7.68 -13.13
CA SER A 129 -11.84 -6.25 -12.97
C SER A 129 -12.99 -5.27 -13.15
N LYS A 130 -14.06 -5.67 -13.84
CA LYS A 130 -15.27 -4.86 -14.04
C LYS A 130 -16.40 -5.19 -13.06
N ASN A 131 -16.13 -6.03 -12.08
CA ASN A 131 -17.13 -6.44 -11.10
C ASN A 131 -18.40 -7.04 -11.76
N ASP A 132 -18.20 -8.01 -12.63
CA ASP A 132 -19.32 -8.70 -13.28
C ASP A 132 -20.27 -9.32 -12.24
N PRO A 133 -21.57 -8.99 -12.28
CA PRO A 133 -22.52 -9.41 -11.25
C PRO A 133 -22.71 -10.93 -11.19
N GLU A 134 -22.69 -11.62 -12.34
CA GLU A 134 -22.87 -13.07 -12.39
C GLU A 134 -21.65 -13.79 -11.83
N LEU A 135 -20.45 -13.28 -12.11
CA LEU A 135 -19.21 -13.83 -11.56
C LEU A 135 -19.16 -13.65 -10.03
N GLY A 136 -19.48 -12.46 -9.53
CA GLY A 136 -19.54 -12.19 -8.09
C GLY A 136 -20.55 -13.08 -7.38
N LYS A 137 -21.74 -13.23 -7.96
CA LYS A 137 -22.80 -14.11 -7.44
C LYS A 137 -22.39 -15.58 -7.46
N TYR A 138 -21.72 -16.03 -8.52
CA TYR A 138 -21.23 -17.40 -8.60
C TYR A 138 -20.19 -17.67 -7.51
N TRP A 139 -19.17 -16.85 -7.37
CA TRP A 139 -18.17 -17.04 -6.33
C TRP A 139 -18.77 -16.95 -4.92
N ALA A 140 -19.71 -16.05 -4.70
CA ALA A 140 -20.42 -15.98 -3.42
C ALA A 140 -21.18 -17.28 -3.10
N SER A 141 -21.71 -17.97 -4.11
CA SER A 141 -22.42 -19.25 -3.93
C SER A 141 -21.52 -20.39 -3.44
N LEU A 142 -20.20 -20.25 -3.55
CA LEU A 142 -19.21 -21.25 -3.10
C LEU A 142 -19.01 -21.24 -1.58
N GLY A 143 -19.48 -20.24 -0.88
CA GLY A 143 -19.29 -20.08 0.56
C GLY A 143 -20.53 -19.58 1.30
N GLU A 144 -20.39 -19.44 2.60
CA GLU A 144 -21.46 -18.99 3.51
C GLU A 144 -21.13 -17.65 4.16
N LEU A 145 -19.83 -17.34 4.31
CA LEU A 145 -19.30 -16.11 4.88
C LEU A 145 -18.14 -15.62 4.00
N PHE A 146 -17.89 -14.32 4.05
CA PHE A 146 -16.78 -13.70 3.33
C PHE A 146 -15.87 -12.91 4.27
N VAL A 147 -14.56 -13.11 4.13
CA VAL A 147 -13.52 -12.33 4.80
C VAL A 147 -12.68 -11.63 3.73
N ASN A 148 -12.66 -10.30 3.76
CA ASN A 148 -11.77 -9.51 2.91
C ASN A 148 -10.50 -9.15 3.69
N ASP A 149 -9.38 -9.69 3.26
CA ASP A 149 -8.05 -9.45 3.86
C ASP A 149 -7.05 -8.86 2.87
N ALA A 150 -7.55 -8.33 1.75
CA ALA A 150 -6.76 -7.79 0.66
C ALA A 150 -6.88 -6.26 0.57
N PHE A 151 -6.23 -5.54 1.48
CA PHE A 151 -6.28 -4.08 1.49
C PHE A 151 -5.69 -3.46 0.21
N GLY A 152 -4.65 -4.06 -0.37
CA GLY A 152 -4.02 -3.57 -1.60
C GLY A 152 -4.96 -3.47 -2.82
N THR A 153 -6.10 -4.16 -2.79
CA THR A 153 -7.14 -4.10 -3.82
C THR A 153 -8.42 -3.39 -3.38
N ALA A 154 -8.46 -2.89 -2.16
CA ALA A 154 -9.66 -2.31 -1.56
C ALA A 154 -10.15 -1.03 -2.26
N HIS A 155 -9.29 -0.33 -2.98
CA HIS A 155 -9.62 0.86 -3.77
C HIS A 155 -10.34 0.54 -5.09
N ARG A 156 -10.51 -0.73 -5.43
CA ARG A 156 -11.16 -1.20 -6.67
C ARG A 156 -12.43 -1.98 -6.37
N SER A 157 -13.43 -1.83 -7.25
CA SER A 157 -14.60 -2.70 -7.25
C SER A 157 -14.38 -3.85 -8.20
N HIS A 158 -14.07 -5.03 -7.67
CA HIS A 158 -13.88 -6.26 -8.41
C HIS A 158 -14.94 -7.30 -8.04
N ALA A 159 -15.15 -8.31 -8.89
CA ALA A 159 -16.05 -9.41 -8.55
C ALA A 159 -15.61 -10.18 -7.31
N SER A 160 -14.28 -10.31 -7.11
CA SER A 160 -13.68 -11.02 -5.97
C SER A 160 -13.68 -10.25 -4.65
N ASN A 161 -14.10 -8.99 -4.63
CA ASN A 161 -14.27 -8.23 -3.38
C ASN A 161 -15.71 -7.69 -3.25
N VAL A 162 -16.04 -6.59 -3.92
CA VAL A 162 -17.38 -5.98 -3.84
C VAL A 162 -18.47 -6.92 -4.35
N GLY A 163 -18.19 -7.68 -5.41
CA GLY A 163 -19.16 -8.61 -5.99
C GLY A 163 -19.59 -9.70 -5.01
N ILE A 164 -18.63 -10.32 -4.31
CA ILE A 164 -18.93 -11.32 -3.28
C ILE A 164 -19.56 -10.67 -2.04
N ALA A 165 -19.02 -9.53 -1.58
CA ALA A 165 -19.52 -8.83 -0.41
C ALA A 165 -20.98 -8.37 -0.54
N SER A 166 -21.45 -8.12 -1.77
CA SER A 166 -22.84 -7.78 -2.03
C SER A 166 -23.84 -8.93 -1.76
N GLN A 167 -23.35 -10.15 -1.63
CA GLN A 167 -24.16 -11.36 -1.47
C GLN A 167 -24.03 -12.03 -0.10
N LEU A 168 -22.93 -11.78 0.63
CA LEU A 168 -22.60 -12.49 1.86
C LEU A 168 -22.29 -11.51 2.99
N GLU A 169 -22.56 -11.95 4.22
CA GLU A 169 -22.02 -11.29 5.41
C GLU A 169 -20.50 -11.27 5.31
N THR A 170 -19.94 -10.06 5.41
CA THR A 170 -18.53 -9.78 5.13
C THR A 170 -17.84 -9.16 6.32
N ALA A 171 -16.67 -9.66 6.66
CA ALA A 171 -15.80 -9.10 7.70
C ALA A 171 -14.40 -8.79 7.15
N ALA A 172 -13.71 -7.86 7.82
CA ALA A 172 -12.29 -7.64 7.60
C ALA A 172 -11.45 -8.75 8.22
N GLY A 173 -10.47 -9.27 7.50
CA GLY A 173 -9.39 -10.05 8.09
C GLY A 173 -8.47 -9.16 8.95
N PHE A 174 -7.53 -9.76 9.66
CA PHE A 174 -6.64 -9.01 10.57
C PHE A 174 -5.75 -8.01 9.85
N LEU A 175 -5.28 -8.31 8.62
CA LEU A 175 -4.50 -7.37 7.83
C LEU A 175 -5.34 -6.16 7.42
N MET A 176 -6.54 -6.39 6.89
CA MET A 176 -7.49 -5.34 6.53
C MET A 176 -7.88 -4.49 7.74
N GLU A 177 -8.18 -5.10 8.87
CA GLU A 177 -8.48 -4.42 10.14
C GLU A 177 -7.35 -3.48 10.55
N LYS A 178 -6.11 -3.97 10.48
CA LYS A 178 -4.90 -3.22 10.84
C LYS A 178 -4.72 -1.99 9.96
N GLU A 179 -4.92 -2.14 8.64
CA GLU A 179 -4.85 -1.03 7.69
C GLU A 179 -5.94 0.02 7.95
N ILE A 180 -7.18 -0.42 8.16
CA ILE A 180 -8.31 0.48 8.48
C ILE A 180 -8.02 1.21 9.79
N LYS A 181 -7.55 0.51 10.82
CA LYS A 181 -7.27 1.09 12.14
C LYS A 181 -6.18 2.15 12.07
N PHE A 182 -5.05 1.84 11.44
CA PHE A 182 -3.89 2.73 11.47
C PHE A 182 -3.98 3.85 10.44
N ILE A 183 -4.30 3.56 9.19
CA ILE A 183 -4.40 4.62 8.18
C ILE A 183 -5.68 5.43 8.40
N GLY A 184 -6.83 4.79 8.59
CA GLY A 184 -8.10 5.47 8.87
C GLY A 184 -8.02 6.29 10.16
N GLY A 185 -7.49 5.71 11.24
CA GLY A 185 -7.32 6.40 12.51
C GLY A 185 -6.41 7.63 12.41
N ALA A 186 -5.32 7.53 11.65
CA ALA A 186 -4.40 8.65 11.43
C ALA A 186 -5.03 9.79 10.61
N VAL A 187 -5.92 9.45 9.68
CA VAL A 187 -6.56 10.45 8.80
C VAL A 187 -7.82 11.05 9.43
N ASP A 188 -8.63 10.24 10.11
CA ASP A 188 -9.93 10.68 10.62
C ASP A 188 -9.87 11.24 12.04
N THR A 189 -9.06 10.65 12.92
CA THR A 189 -8.96 11.03 14.33
C THR A 189 -7.51 10.98 14.84
N PRO A 190 -6.59 11.77 14.25
CA PRO A 190 -5.19 11.73 14.63
C PRO A 190 -4.97 12.25 16.05
N GLU A 191 -4.08 11.61 16.79
CA GLU A 191 -3.51 12.20 18.00
C GLU A 191 -2.52 13.29 17.59
N ARG A 192 -2.64 14.50 18.19
CA ARG A 192 -1.86 15.66 17.78
C ARG A 192 -0.66 15.93 18.70
N PRO A 193 0.44 16.48 18.17
CA PRO A 193 0.64 16.98 16.80
C PRO A 193 0.68 15.88 15.75
N PHE A 194 -0.01 16.11 14.62
CA PHE A 194 0.01 15.24 13.45
C PHE A 194 0.91 15.83 12.37
N VAL A 195 1.96 15.12 12.02
CA VAL A 195 2.93 15.52 10.98
C VAL A 195 2.89 14.51 9.84
N ALA A 196 2.66 15.00 8.63
CA ALA A 196 2.73 14.21 7.41
C ALA A 196 4.04 14.52 6.68
N ILE A 197 4.66 13.49 6.11
CA ILE A 197 5.84 13.61 5.26
C ILE A 197 5.50 13.02 3.89
N LEU A 198 5.60 13.84 2.88
CA LEU A 198 5.32 13.47 1.49
C LEU A 198 6.54 13.65 0.63
N GLY A 199 6.92 12.59 -0.07
CA GLY A 199 7.98 12.59 -1.06
C GLY A 199 7.50 12.00 -2.37
N GLY A 200 8.44 11.75 -3.27
CA GLY A 200 8.17 11.23 -4.59
C GLY A 200 8.55 12.20 -5.71
N ALA A 201 8.37 11.77 -6.96
CA ALA A 201 8.87 12.49 -8.11
C ALA A 201 8.00 13.68 -8.52
N LYS A 202 6.66 13.55 -8.43
CA LYS A 202 5.72 14.49 -9.07
C LYS A 202 4.62 14.97 -8.13
N VAL A 203 4.31 16.26 -8.20
CA VAL A 203 3.16 16.88 -7.54
C VAL A 203 1.85 16.28 -8.06
N SER A 204 1.76 16.07 -9.39
CA SER A 204 0.57 15.52 -10.04
C SER A 204 0.13 14.17 -9.48
N ASP A 205 1.06 13.35 -9.01
CA ASP A 205 0.77 12.04 -8.42
C ASP A 205 0.29 12.11 -6.96
N LYS A 206 0.43 13.27 -6.32
CA LYS A 206 0.20 13.48 -4.89
C LYS A 206 -0.82 14.57 -4.54
N ILE A 207 -1.45 15.20 -5.55
CA ILE A 207 -2.34 16.36 -5.31
C ILE A 207 -3.41 16.04 -4.28
N GLY A 208 -4.14 14.95 -4.46
CA GLY A 208 -5.23 14.57 -3.56
C GLY A 208 -4.76 14.30 -2.14
N VAL A 209 -3.58 13.70 -1.99
CA VAL A 209 -2.96 13.44 -0.67
C VAL A 209 -2.51 14.73 -0.03
N ILE A 210 -1.86 15.63 -0.79
CA ILE A 210 -1.41 16.93 -0.27
C ILE A 210 -2.61 17.72 0.22
N GLU A 211 -3.66 17.85 -0.58
CA GLU A 211 -4.87 18.59 -0.20
C GLU A 211 -5.53 18.00 1.06
N SER A 212 -5.72 16.69 1.10
CA SER A 212 -6.33 16.01 2.25
C SER A 212 -5.49 16.21 3.53
N LEU A 213 -4.18 16.05 3.44
CA LEU A 213 -3.31 16.18 4.61
C LEU A 213 -3.10 17.63 5.04
N LEU A 214 -3.17 18.62 4.14
CA LEU A 214 -3.18 20.04 4.51
C LEU A 214 -4.40 20.41 5.36
N ASP A 215 -5.53 19.76 5.12
CA ASP A 215 -6.73 19.98 5.92
C ASP A 215 -6.66 19.28 7.29
N LYS A 216 -5.90 18.19 7.42
CA LYS A 216 -5.91 17.29 8.57
C LYS A 216 -4.66 17.37 9.46
N ALA A 217 -3.48 17.53 8.86
CA ALA A 217 -2.21 17.59 9.58
C ALA A 217 -1.90 18.97 10.14
N ASP A 218 -1.10 19.00 11.19
CA ASP A 218 -0.55 20.25 11.75
C ASP A 218 0.62 20.76 10.91
N LYS A 219 1.41 19.85 10.34
CA LYS A 219 2.49 20.14 9.38
C LYS A 219 2.55 19.09 8.29
N VAL A 220 2.87 19.54 7.07
CA VAL A 220 3.13 18.69 5.91
C VAL A 220 4.52 19.00 5.39
N LEU A 221 5.42 18.04 5.53
CA LEU A 221 6.83 18.15 5.14
C LEU A 221 6.99 17.55 3.74
N ILE A 222 7.49 18.34 2.80
CA ILE A 222 7.64 17.95 1.40
C ILE A 222 9.10 17.63 1.11
N GLY A 223 9.34 16.49 0.44
CA GLY A 223 10.63 16.09 -0.08
C GLY A 223 10.52 15.46 -1.47
N GLY A 224 11.61 14.89 -1.95
CA GLY A 224 11.66 14.27 -3.26
C GLY A 224 11.63 15.25 -4.43
N GLY A 225 11.48 14.71 -5.65
CA GLY A 225 11.49 15.49 -6.88
C GLY A 225 10.36 16.53 -6.99
N MET A 226 9.23 16.29 -6.34
CA MET A 226 8.12 17.24 -6.37
C MET A 226 8.43 18.58 -5.68
N ALA A 227 9.43 18.64 -4.79
CA ALA A 227 9.83 19.87 -4.14
C ALA A 227 10.29 20.95 -5.14
N TYR A 228 10.90 20.56 -6.25
CA TYR A 228 11.40 21.50 -7.26
C TYR A 228 10.28 22.24 -7.98
N THR A 229 9.12 21.64 -8.16
CA THR A 229 7.94 22.33 -8.68
C THR A 229 7.45 23.41 -7.71
N PHE A 230 7.49 23.15 -6.39
CA PHE A 230 7.20 24.16 -5.38
C PHE A 230 8.25 25.28 -5.36
N PHE A 231 9.55 24.95 -5.51
CA PHE A 231 10.60 25.97 -5.59
C PHE A 231 10.41 26.88 -6.80
N LYS A 232 10.02 26.32 -7.96
CA LYS A 232 9.73 27.12 -9.14
C LYS A 232 8.52 28.03 -8.93
N ALA A 233 7.50 27.57 -8.25
CA ALA A 233 6.35 28.39 -7.84
C ALA A 233 6.72 29.57 -6.94
N MET A 234 7.82 29.44 -6.18
CA MET A 234 8.42 30.52 -5.37
C MET A 234 9.33 31.47 -6.18
N GLY A 235 9.46 31.25 -7.49
CA GLY A 235 10.35 32.05 -8.33
C GLY A 235 11.83 31.65 -8.26
N ARG A 236 12.15 30.47 -7.69
CA ARG A 236 13.52 29.97 -7.60
C ARG A 236 13.93 29.21 -8.86
N GLU A 237 15.23 29.25 -9.17
CA GLU A 237 15.78 28.40 -10.23
C GLU A 237 16.08 27.00 -9.68
N VAL A 238 15.79 25.99 -10.51
CA VAL A 238 15.91 24.58 -10.12
C VAL A 238 16.91 23.79 -10.97
N GLY A 239 17.63 24.47 -11.86
CA GLY A 239 18.62 23.86 -12.75
C GLY A 239 17.98 22.80 -13.66
N LEU A 240 18.60 21.61 -13.69
CA LEU A 240 18.13 20.46 -14.47
C LEU A 240 17.19 19.55 -13.67
N SER A 241 16.79 19.96 -12.46
CA SER A 241 15.93 19.17 -11.59
C SER A 241 14.60 18.83 -12.25
N LEU A 242 14.01 17.72 -11.83
CA LEU A 242 12.67 17.31 -12.29
C LEU A 242 11.65 18.44 -12.02
N LEU A 243 10.96 18.87 -13.05
CA LEU A 243 10.02 19.98 -12.98
C LEU A 243 8.77 19.69 -13.80
N GLU A 244 7.61 19.82 -13.16
CA GLU A 244 6.31 19.82 -13.83
C GLU A 244 5.88 21.25 -14.12
N VAL A 245 6.26 21.78 -15.28
CA VAL A 245 6.01 23.19 -15.68
C VAL A 245 4.52 23.53 -15.64
N ASP A 246 3.68 22.62 -16.09
CA ASP A 246 2.22 22.77 -16.12
C ASP A 246 1.56 22.66 -14.74
N ARG A 247 2.32 22.35 -13.70
CA ARG A 247 1.87 22.23 -12.29
C ARG A 247 2.39 23.33 -11.37
N VAL A 248 3.19 24.25 -11.89
CA VAL A 248 3.75 25.36 -11.09
C VAL A 248 2.65 26.24 -10.48
N GLU A 249 1.61 26.57 -11.25
CA GLU A 249 0.49 27.37 -10.74
C GLU A 249 -0.30 26.62 -9.66
N LEU A 250 -0.52 25.32 -9.85
CA LEU A 250 -1.14 24.47 -8.83
C LEU A 250 -0.31 24.43 -7.53
N ALA A 251 1.01 24.26 -7.65
CA ALA A 251 1.91 24.29 -6.51
C ALA A 251 1.81 25.60 -5.73
N LYS A 252 1.71 26.74 -6.44
CA LYS A 252 1.50 28.05 -5.83
C LYS A 252 0.18 28.11 -5.06
N GLN A 253 -0.90 27.65 -5.65
CA GLN A 253 -2.23 27.59 -4.98
C GLN A 253 -2.20 26.71 -3.72
N LEU A 254 -1.52 25.56 -3.78
CA LEU A 254 -1.34 24.68 -2.62
C LEU A 254 -0.55 25.36 -1.50
N MET A 255 0.50 26.10 -1.83
CA MET A 255 1.28 26.86 -0.85
C MET A 255 0.47 27.98 -0.22
N GLU A 256 -0.32 28.71 -1.00
CA GLU A 256 -1.21 29.77 -0.51
C GLU A 256 -2.27 29.21 0.44
N LYS A 257 -2.89 28.07 0.07
CA LYS A 257 -3.85 27.36 0.93
C LYS A 257 -3.22 26.86 2.23
N ALA A 258 -2.02 26.33 2.12
CA ALA A 258 -1.31 25.70 3.25
C ALA A 258 -0.79 26.69 4.27
N GLY A 259 -0.37 27.87 3.82
CA GLY A 259 0.32 28.83 4.69
C GLY A 259 1.57 28.22 5.34
N ASP A 260 1.67 28.31 6.63
CA ASP A 260 2.82 27.82 7.43
C ASP A 260 2.79 26.31 7.71
N LYS A 261 1.73 25.61 7.29
CA LYS A 261 1.65 24.15 7.41
C LYS A 261 2.59 23.41 6.47
N LEU A 262 2.83 23.96 5.28
CA LEU A 262 3.70 23.36 4.28
C LEU A 262 5.15 23.72 4.55
N VAL A 263 6.00 22.71 4.72
CA VAL A 263 7.42 22.87 4.96
C VAL A 263 8.20 22.26 3.81
N LEU A 264 9.01 23.10 3.14
CA LEU A 264 9.85 22.70 2.02
C LEU A 264 11.29 22.47 2.46
N PRO A 265 12.09 21.70 1.68
CA PRO A 265 13.52 21.58 1.93
C PRO A 265 14.24 22.95 1.91
N ILE A 266 15.26 23.08 2.73
CA ILE A 266 16.11 24.29 2.82
C ILE A 266 17.48 24.07 2.21
N ASP A 267 17.88 22.83 2.02
CA ASP A 267 19.08 22.43 1.28
C ASP A 267 18.81 21.16 0.47
N ASN A 268 19.58 20.98 -0.58
CA ASN A 268 19.47 19.83 -1.48
C ASN A 268 20.84 19.27 -1.81
N VAL A 269 20.88 17.98 -2.10
CA VAL A 269 22.03 17.30 -2.69
C VAL A 269 21.85 17.31 -4.19
N VAL A 270 22.77 17.93 -4.91
CA VAL A 270 22.72 18.11 -6.37
C VAL A 270 23.89 17.41 -7.05
N ALA A 271 23.71 17.06 -8.32
CA ALA A 271 24.74 16.49 -9.18
C ALA A 271 24.54 16.90 -10.63
N LYS A 272 25.58 16.73 -11.44
CA LYS A 272 25.52 17.05 -12.90
C LYS A 272 24.84 15.98 -13.73
N GLU A 273 24.71 14.75 -13.17
CA GLU A 273 24.12 13.61 -13.87
C GLU A 273 23.42 12.68 -12.88
N PHE A 274 22.42 11.97 -13.39
CA PHE A 274 21.67 10.95 -12.63
C PHE A 274 22.48 9.65 -12.58
N SER A 275 23.47 9.60 -11.69
CA SER A 275 24.37 8.47 -11.53
C SER A 275 24.89 8.39 -10.09
N ASN A 276 25.07 7.18 -9.58
CA ASN A 276 25.67 6.99 -8.26
C ASN A 276 27.15 7.41 -8.22
N ASP A 277 27.82 7.47 -9.37
CA ASP A 277 29.20 7.91 -9.49
C ASP A 277 29.34 9.44 -9.64
N ALA A 278 28.22 10.16 -9.77
CA ALA A 278 28.22 11.59 -9.87
C ALA A 278 28.69 12.25 -8.56
N VAL A 279 29.42 13.36 -8.69
CA VAL A 279 29.85 14.16 -7.52
C VAL A 279 28.63 14.80 -6.90
N ALA A 280 28.32 14.41 -5.68
CA ALA A 280 27.24 14.97 -4.89
C ALA A 280 27.67 16.24 -4.17
N THR A 281 26.94 17.33 -4.33
CA THR A 281 27.20 18.62 -3.69
C THR A 281 25.98 19.08 -2.92
N ILE A 282 26.17 19.58 -1.71
CA ILE A 282 25.10 20.15 -0.89
C ILE A 282 25.00 21.64 -1.17
N VAL A 283 23.82 22.11 -1.55
CA VAL A 283 23.55 23.53 -1.82
C VAL A 283 22.28 24.00 -1.13
N PRO A 284 22.17 25.29 -0.75
CA PRO A 284 20.89 25.86 -0.33
C PRO A 284 19.83 25.68 -1.42
N SER A 285 18.58 25.48 -1.04
CA SER A 285 17.48 25.21 -1.98
C SER A 285 17.15 26.38 -2.92
N ASP A 286 17.64 27.58 -2.65
CA ASP A 286 17.53 28.76 -3.50
C ASP A 286 18.78 29.02 -4.36
N GLN A 287 19.76 28.11 -4.35
CA GLN A 287 21.03 28.23 -5.05
C GLN A 287 21.39 26.95 -5.84
N ILE A 288 20.40 26.32 -6.45
CA ILE A 288 20.64 25.15 -7.30
C ILE A 288 21.33 25.60 -8.59
N PRO A 289 22.53 25.06 -8.92
CA PRO A 289 23.22 25.44 -10.13
C PRO A 289 22.45 25.08 -11.41
N ALA A 290 22.58 25.92 -12.46
CA ALA A 290 21.85 25.75 -13.70
C ALA A 290 22.19 24.44 -14.44
N ASP A 291 23.40 23.92 -14.25
CA ASP A 291 23.93 22.69 -14.88
C ASP A 291 23.83 21.45 -13.98
N GLN A 292 23.05 21.52 -12.90
CA GLN A 292 22.89 20.40 -11.95
C GLN A 292 21.41 20.14 -11.65
N GLU A 293 21.15 18.93 -11.24
CA GLU A 293 19.83 18.49 -10.79
C GLU A 293 19.85 18.08 -9.30
N GLY A 294 18.75 18.36 -8.62
CA GLY A 294 18.56 17.90 -7.24
C GLY A 294 18.15 16.44 -7.21
N LEU A 295 18.84 15.65 -6.40
CA LEU A 295 18.63 14.20 -6.29
C LEU A 295 18.29 13.73 -4.86
N ASP A 296 18.44 14.61 -3.86
CA ASP A 296 18.09 14.32 -2.47
C ASP A 296 17.90 15.62 -1.67
N VAL A 297 17.30 15.51 -0.49
CA VAL A 297 17.31 16.59 0.49
C VAL A 297 18.65 16.60 1.24
N GLY A 298 19.07 17.77 1.67
CA GLY A 298 20.32 17.92 2.41
C GLY A 298 20.17 17.68 3.92
N PRO A 299 21.30 17.69 4.67
CA PRO A 299 21.31 17.42 6.09
C PRO A 299 20.57 18.49 6.93
N LYS A 300 20.60 19.75 6.53
CA LYS A 300 19.84 20.81 7.20
C LYS A 300 18.34 20.64 7.08
N THR A 301 17.88 20.08 5.96
CA THR A 301 16.47 19.72 5.77
C THR A 301 16.07 18.60 6.71
N VAL A 302 16.90 17.56 6.85
CA VAL A 302 16.65 16.47 7.81
C VAL A 302 16.57 17.00 9.24
N GLU A 303 17.46 17.91 9.64
CA GLU A 303 17.42 18.59 10.96
C GLU A 303 16.14 19.41 11.13
N LEU A 304 15.74 20.17 10.10
CA LEU A 304 14.50 20.94 10.11
C LEU A 304 13.29 20.01 10.29
N PHE A 305 13.22 18.92 9.54
CA PHE A 305 12.14 17.95 9.64
C PHE A 305 12.12 17.30 11.02
N ALA A 306 13.28 16.94 11.55
CA ALA A 306 13.41 16.41 12.90
C ALA A 306 12.83 17.36 13.96
N SER A 307 13.01 18.67 13.80
CA SER A 307 12.46 19.68 14.73
C SER A 307 10.94 19.69 14.78
N TYR A 308 10.25 19.37 13.65
CA TYR A 308 8.80 19.23 13.62
C TYR A 308 8.32 17.87 14.11
N LEU A 309 9.15 16.83 13.95
CA LEU A 309 8.79 15.45 14.28
C LEU A 309 8.96 15.11 15.76
N LYS A 310 9.88 15.76 16.47
CA LYS A 310 10.27 15.40 17.85
C LYS A 310 9.11 15.30 18.85
N ASP A 311 8.08 16.11 18.70
CA ASP A 311 6.92 16.16 19.58
C ASP A 311 5.66 15.54 18.93
N ALA A 312 5.77 15.00 17.73
CA ALA A 312 4.65 14.41 16.99
C ALA A 312 4.06 13.21 17.72
N LYS A 313 2.74 13.10 17.71
CA LYS A 313 1.99 11.94 18.22
C LYS A 313 1.48 11.04 17.11
N THR A 314 1.28 11.59 15.93
CA THR A 314 0.94 10.85 14.71
C THR A 314 1.87 11.29 13.59
N VAL A 315 2.49 10.33 12.92
CA VAL A 315 3.34 10.56 11.74
C VAL A 315 2.88 9.66 10.62
N VAL A 316 2.61 10.24 9.47
CA VAL A 316 2.35 9.51 8.22
C VAL A 316 3.44 9.88 7.22
N TRP A 317 4.14 8.87 6.71
CA TRP A 317 5.17 9.05 5.69
C TRP A 317 4.81 8.31 4.40
N ASN A 318 4.80 9.02 3.27
CA ASN A 318 4.52 8.48 1.95
C ASN A 318 5.46 9.07 0.90
N GLY A 319 6.37 8.28 0.40
CA GLY A 319 7.32 8.62 -0.66
C GLY A 319 8.71 9.01 -0.15
N PRO A 320 9.77 8.65 -0.90
CA PRO A 320 11.15 8.92 -0.52
C PRO A 320 11.52 10.39 -0.66
N MET A 321 12.58 10.80 0.05
CA MET A 321 13.07 12.18 0.05
C MET A 321 14.03 12.47 -1.11
N GLY A 322 14.56 11.44 -1.74
CA GLY A 322 15.50 11.51 -2.85
C GLY A 322 15.51 10.22 -3.65
N VAL A 323 16.50 10.09 -4.53
CA VAL A 323 16.73 8.90 -5.36
C VAL A 323 17.46 7.84 -4.51
N PHE A 324 16.75 7.26 -3.55
CA PHE A 324 17.35 6.39 -2.52
C PHE A 324 17.93 5.08 -3.07
N GLU A 325 17.58 4.69 -4.29
CA GLU A 325 18.17 3.56 -5.00
C GLU A 325 19.65 3.77 -5.33
N LEU A 326 20.07 5.05 -5.39
CA LEU A 326 21.45 5.46 -5.52
C LEU A 326 22.03 5.78 -4.14
N PRO A 327 22.95 4.98 -3.58
CA PRO A 327 23.44 5.16 -2.21
C PRO A 327 23.93 6.58 -1.87
N ASN A 328 24.53 7.29 -2.82
CA ASN A 328 24.99 8.67 -2.61
C ASN A 328 23.85 9.69 -2.48
N PHE A 329 22.63 9.33 -2.86
CA PHE A 329 21.45 10.16 -2.81
C PHE A 329 20.33 9.55 -1.95
N ALA A 330 20.70 8.65 -1.04
CA ALA A 330 19.81 7.98 -0.09
C ALA A 330 19.84 8.60 1.32
N LYS A 331 20.79 9.47 1.60
CA LYS A 331 21.03 10.00 2.96
C LYS A 331 19.84 10.78 3.54
N GLY A 332 19.12 11.51 2.70
CA GLY A 332 17.91 12.23 3.12
C GLY A 332 16.79 11.27 3.53
N THR A 333 16.53 10.25 2.74
CA THR A 333 15.54 9.20 3.07
C THR A 333 15.94 8.42 4.32
N ILE A 334 17.21 8.03 4.43
CA ILE A 334 17.76 7.37 5.62
C ILE A 334 17.59 8.25 6.86
N GLY A 335 17.98 9.50 6.78
CA GLY A 335 17.91 10.45 7.90
C GLY A 335 16.49 10.66 8.41
N VAL A 336 15.52 10.81 7.50
CA VAL A 336 14.11 10.90 7.87
C VAL A 336 13.61 9.60 8.50
N CYS A 337 13.99 8.45 7.94
CA CYS A 337 13.65 7.13 8.50
C CYS A 337 14.18 6.97 9.93
N GLU A 338 15.42 7.33 10.17
CA GLU A 338 16.06 7.29 11.51
C GLU A 338 15.36 8.20 12.51
N VAL A 339 15.01 9.41 12.10
CA VAL A 339 14.27 10.36 12.96
C VAL A 339 12.93 9.77 13.38
N ILE A 340 12.15 9.26 12.42
CA ILE A 340 10.84 8.67 12.73
C ILE A 340 11.00 7.43 13.62
N ALA A 341 11.97 6.56 13.32
CA ALA A 341 12.25 5.35 14.08
C ALA A 341 12.68 5.63 15.54
N SER A 342 13.22 6.82 15.81
CA SER A 342 13.63 7.25 17.16
C SER A 342 12.52 7.83 18.00
N LEU A 343 11.33 8.08 17.42
CA LEU A 343 10.22 8.69 18.15
C LEU A 343 9.64 7.72 19.18
N GLU A 344 9.49 8.21 20.39
CA GLU A 344 8.81 7.50 21.47
C GLU A 344 7.37 8.00 21.60
N ASN A 345 6.45 7.06 21.89
CA ASN A 345 5.03 7.35 22.10
C ASN A 345 4.32 8.07 20.93
N ALA A 346 4.73 7.78 19.70
CA ALA A 346 4.09 8.25 18.49
C ALA A 346 3.55 7.07 17.67
N THR A 347 2.39 7.27 17.05
CA THR A 347 1.88 6.36 16.03
C THR A 347 2.56 6.72 14.71
N THR A 348 3.38 5.82 14.18
CA THR A 348 4.17 6.04 12.97
C THR A 348 3.74 5.08 11.87
N ILE A 349 3.31 5.64 10.76
CA ILE A 349 2.72 4.89 9.63
C ILE A 349 3.50 5.21 8.37
N ILE A 350 3.92 4.17 7.67
CA ILE A 350 4.47 4.29 6.32
C ILE A 350 3.42 3.80 5.33
N GLY A 351 3.10 4.64 4.35
CA GLY A 351 2.32 4.30 3.17
C GLY A 351 3.18 4.42 1.91
N GLY A 352 2.93 3.54 0.94
CA GLY A 352 3.67 3.55 -0.33
C GLY A 352 4.85 2.58 -0.38
N GLY A 353 5.03 1.99 -1.59
CA GLY A 353 6.00 0.92 -1.80
C GLY A 353 7.45 1.34 -1.57
N ASP A 354 7.83 2.50 -2.07
CA ASP A 354 9.23 2.96 -2.03
C ASP A 354 9.68 3.32 -0.61
N SER A 355 8.85 4.03 0.15
CA SER A 355 9.16 4.35 1.55
C SER A 355 9.15 3.11 2.44
N ALA A 356 8.23 2.18 2.22
CA ALA A 356 8.21 0.90 2.90
C ALA A 356 9.46 0.07 2.57
N ALA A 357 9.84 0.00 1.30
CA ALA A 357 11.05 -0.69 0.85
C ALA A 357 12.30 -0.08 1.48
N ALA A 358 12.38 1.24 1.56
CA ALA A 358 13.48 1.94 2.23
C ALA A 358 13.58 1.56 3.72
N ALA A 359 12.48 1.63 4.46
CA ALA A 359 12.45 1.27 5.88
C ALA A 359 12.83 -0.20 6.14
N ILE A 360 12.35 -1.11 5.31
CA ILE A 360 12.64 -2.55 5.41
C ILE A 360 14.11 -2.82 5.09
N SER A 361 14.62 -2.27 3.98
CA SER A 361 16.02 -2.48 3.55
C SER A 361 17.06 -1.91 4.54
N LEU A 362 16.68 -0.86 5.26
CA LEU A 362 17.51 -0.24 6.30
C LEU A 362 17.39 -0.94 7.66
N GLY A 363 16.55 -1.97 7.80
CA GLY A 363 16.38 -2.70 9.05
C GLY A 363 15.53 -1.98 10.11
N TYR A 364 14.72 -0.99 9.72
CA TYR A 364 13.86 -0.23 10.64
C TYR A 364 12.39 -0.67 10.65
N ALA A 365 12.04 -1.74 9.95
CA ALA A 365 10.64 -2.17 9.79
C ALA A 365 9.88 -2.34 11.13
N ASP A 366 10.56 -2.86 12.14
CA ASP A 366 10.00 -3.09 13.48
C ASP A 366 9.91 -1.83 14.37
N LYS A 367 10.49 -0.72 13.91
CA LYS A 367 10.44 0.58 14.59
C LYS A 367 9.21 1.41 14.27
N PHE A 368 8.48 1.03 13.22
CA PHE A 368 7.25 1.71 12.83
C PHE A 368 6.02 1.01 13.39
N THR A 369 5.02 1.78 13.78
CA THR A 369 3.75 1.22 14.28
C THR A 369 3.06 0.38 13.20
N HIS A 370 3.07 0.87 11.96
CA HIS A 370 2.48 0.18 10.83
C HIS A 370 3.17 0.53 9.51
N ILE A 371 3.50 -0.49 8.73
CA ILE A 371 3.96 -0.36 7.35
C ILE A 371 2.84 -0.90 6.47
N SER A 372 2.19 -0.01 5.71
CA SER A 372 1.10 -0.40 4.84
C SER A 372 1.58 -1.23 3.64
N THR A 373 0.88 -2.31 3.37
CA THR A 373 1.05 -3.13 2.17
C THR A 373 0.15 -2.67 1.02
N GLY A 374 -0.66 -1.65 1.25
CA GLY A 374 -1.77 -1.27 0.37
C GLY A 374 -1.41 -0.54 -0.91
N GLY A 375 -0.20 0.01 -1.04
CA GLY A 375 0.21 0.74 -2.24
C GLY A 375 -0.79 1.83 -2.64
N GLY A 376 -1.44 1.66 -3.80
CA GLY A 376 -2.46 2.61 -4.30
C GLY A 376 -3.68 2.76 -3.38
N ALA A 377 -4.09 1.69 -2.70
CA ALA A 377 -5.20 1.76 -1.74
C ALA A 377 -4.86 2.64 -0.53
N SER A 378 -3.63 2.55 -0.02
CA SER A 378 -3.15 3.43 1.05
C SER A 378 -3.17 4.89 0.63
N LEU A 379 -2.73 5.17 -0.60
CA LEU A 379 -2.70 6.51 -1.15
C LEU A 379 -4.12 7.09 -1.25
N GLU A 380 -5.05 6.35 -1.85
CA GLU A 380 -6.45 6.79 -1.98
C GLU A 380 -7.14 6.96 -0.62
N TYR A 381 -6.80 6.13 0.36
CA TYR A 381 -7.32 6.28 1.72
C TYR A 381 -6.79 7.56 2.39
N LEU A 382 -5.51 7.87 2.20
CA LEU A 382 -4.92 9.14 2.66
C LEU A 382 -5.51 10.36 1.95
N GLU A 383 -5.99 10.21 0.71
CA GLU A 383 -6.76 11.22 -0.02
C GLU A 383 -8.16 11.46 0.56
N GLY A 384 -8.58 10.65 1.53
CA GLY A 384 -9.92 10.72 2.12
C GLY A 384 -11.01 10.08 1.25
N LYS A 385 -10.62 9.29 0.25
CA LYS A 385 -11.59 8.57 -0.60
C LYS A 385 -12.16 7.37 0.14
N GLU A 386 -13.45 7.11 -0.09
CA GLU A 386 -14.06 5.86 0.32
C GLU A 386 -13.49 4.72 -0.54
N LEU A 387 -12.97 3.67 0.11
CA LEU A 387 -12.49 2.49 -0.57
C LEU A 387 -13.63 1.48 -0.72
N PRO A 388 -14.00 1.08 -1.95
CA PRO A 388 -15.13 0.15 -2.17
C PRO A 388 -15.00 -1.17 -1.42
N GLY A 389 -13.78 -1.72 -1.36
CA GLY A 389 -13.51 -2.97 -0.63
C GLY A 389 -13.66 -2.85 0.88
N VAL A 390 -13.47 -1.65 1.43
CA VAL A 390 -13.73 -1.36 2.86
C VAL A 390 -15.21 -1.07 3.10
N ALA A 391 -15.81 -0.25 2.24
CA ALA A 391 -17.22 0.14 2.34
C ALA A 391 -18.15 -1.07 2.27
N SER A 392 -17.80 -2.10 1.49
CA SER A 392 -18.58 -3.33 1.33
C SER A 392 -18.51 -4.31 2.51
N ILE A 393 -17.64 -4.08 3.49
CA ILE A 393 -17.62 -4.85 4.73
C ILE A 393 -18.87 -4.51 5.54
N SER A 394 -19.50 -5.54 6.12
CA SER A 394 -20.71 -5.39 6.93
C SER A 394 -20.45 -4.53 8.18
N ASP A 395 -21.43 -3.72 8.54
CA ASP A 395 -21.37 -2.96 9.78
C ASP A 395 -21.68 -3.85 11.01
N LYS A 396 -21.11 -3.49 12.18
CA LYS A 396 -21.39 -4.16 13.46
C LYS A 396 -22.79 -3.85 13.93
#